data_ea06e128bf8d908198664b0e239b5112
#
_entry.id   ea06e128bf8d908198664b0e239b5112
#
_cell.length_a   1.000
_cell.length_b   1.000
_cell.length_c   1.000
_cell.angle_alpha   90.00
_cell.angle_beta   90.00
_cell.angle_gamma   90.00
#
_symmetry.space_group_name_H-M   'P 1'
#
loop_
_entity.id
_entity.type
_entity.pdbx_description
1 polymer ?
#
loop_
_entity_poly.entity_id
_entity_poly.type
_entity_poly.pdbx_seq_one_letter_code
_entity_poly.pdbx_strand_id
1 'polypeptide(L)'
;DRAAMGEGKLPTYFIRNATRLAVEHLVELGHRRLAYVRGYEGFTADLPRVEGFRKACAEAGIPASDVVEVRGDGQFEGGERAVAELLAQGCDMTAVVCHNDVTAIGAMRAIRASGRRVPQHISVVGCDDIAAASWVVPALTTVAQQKAEMGRMAVERIAAALDDPENSGEAETIRIPMILRIRESTGPAPGEPARE
;
A
#
# COMPACT_ATOMS: atom_id res chain seq x y z
N ASP A 1 -18.38 14.32 -21.10
CA ASP A 1 -18.71 15.51 -20.28
C ASP A 1 -18.38 15.21 -18.81
N ARG A 2 -17.23 15.70 -18.35
CA ARG A 2 -16.70 15.45 -17.01
C ARG A 2 -17.50 16.16 -15.89
N ALA A 3 -18.39 17.05 -16.25
CA ALA A 3 -19.21 17.84 -15.33
C ALA A 3 -20.48 17.10 -14.83
N ALA A 4 -20.84 15.99 -15.46
CA ALA A 4 -22.01 15.19 -15.08
C ALA A 4 -21.67 14.01 -14.14
N MET A 5 -20.39 13.73 -13.93
CA MET A 5 -19.97 12.82 -12.85
C MET A 5 -19.93 13.67 -11.58
N GLY A 6 -21.04 13.67 -10.83
CA GLY A 6 -21.10 14.25 -9.51
C GLY A 6 -19.86 13.86 -8.71
N GLU A 7 -19.40 14.72 -7.81
CA GLU A 7 -18.26 14.50 -6.90
C GLU A 7 -18.44 13.19 -6.15
N GLY A 8 -18.24 12.09 -6.86
CA GLY A 8 -18.17 10.76 -6.29
C GLY A 8 -16.94 10.71 -5.41
N LYS A 9 -17.11 11.04 -4.16
CA LYS A 9 -16.11 10.75 -3.13
C LYS A 9 -15.82 9.25 -3.24
N LEU A 10 -14.72 8.90 -3.90
CA LEU A 10 -14.20 7.54 -3.85
C LEU A 10 -14.25 7.10 -2.39
N PRO A 11 -14.69 5.87 -2.10
CA PRO A 11 -14.85 5.44 -0.73
C PRO A 11 -13.51 5.51 -0.01
N THR A 12 -13.27 6.61 0.66
CA THR A 12 -12.05 6.94 1.42
C THR A 12 -11.67 5.82 2.38
N TYR A 13 -12.65 5.02 2.77
CA TYR A 13 -12.52 3.97 3.77
C TYR A 13 -11.72 2.74 3.28
N PHE A 14 -11.79 2.36 2.01
CA PHE A 14 -11.03 1.22 1.47
C PHE A 14 -9.54 1.51 1.39
N ILE A 15 -9.20 2.71 1.03
CA ILE A 15 -7.83 3.15 0.83
C ILE A 15 -7.08 3.23 2.17
N ARG A 16 -7.76 3.64 3.24
CA ARG A 16 -7.20 3.67 4.61
C ARG A 16 -6.89 2.28 5.16
N ASN A 17 -7.71 1.28 4.85
CA ASN A 17 -7.50 -0.08 5.33
C ASN A 17 -6.25 -0.74 4.71
N ALA A 18 -5.86 -0.39 3.49
CA ALA A 18 -4.67 -0.94 2.85
C ALA A 18 -3.41 -0.66 3.65
N THR A 19 -3.17 0.59 4.00
CA THR A 19 -1.98 0.98 4.76
C THR A 19 -2.03 0.49 6.19
N ARG A 20 -3.22 0.36 6.79
CA ARG A 20 -3.39 -0.21 8.13
C ARG A 20 -2.95 -1.68 8.17
N LEU A 21 -3.41 -2.53 7.24
CA LEU A 21 -3.00 -3.93 7.16
C LEU A 21 -1.48 -4.08 7.00
N ALA A 22 -0.86 -3.22 6.19
CA ALA A 22 0.58 -3.23 6.01
C ALA A 22 1.32 -2.86 7.31
N VAL A 23 0.88 -1.80 8.00
CA VAL A 23 1.51 -1.36 9.26
C VAL A 23 1.32 -2.40 10.37
N GLU A 24 0.10 -2.93 10.55
CA GLU A 24 -0.17 -3.98 11.55
C GLU A 24 0.76 -5.18 11.35
N HIS A 25 0.90 -5.68 10.13
CA HIS A 25 1.80 -6.78 9.81
C HIS A 25 3.27 -6.46 10.14
N LEU A 26 3.75 -5.26 9.76
CA LEU A 26 5.12 -4.86 10.06
C LEU A 26 5.37 -4.69 11.56
N VAL A 27 4.38 -4.19 12.30
CA VAL A 27 4.43 -4.06 13.76
C VAL A 27 4.47 -5.42 14.44
N GLU A 28 3.71 -6.40 13.95
CA GLU A 28 3.76 -7.79 14.42
C GLU A 28 5.14 -8.43 14.20
N LEU A 29 5.85 -8.03 13.13
CA LEU A 29 7.23 -8.43 12.85
C LEU A 29 8.29 -7.63 13.65
N GLY A 30 7.88 -6.75 14.56
CA GLY A 30 8.76 -5.97 15.42
C GLY A 30 9.24 -4.64 14.83
N HIS A 31 8.84 -4.27 13.63
CA HIS A 31 9.24 -2.99 13.03
C HIS A 31 8.65 -1.79 13.76
N ARG A 32 9.50 -0.77 14.01
CA ARG A 32 9.10 0.48 14.67
C ARG A 32 9.60 1.73 13.92
N ARG A 33 10.55 1.60 12.99
CA ARG A 33 11.04 2.68 12.14
C ARG A 33 10.57 2.45 10.71
N LEU A 34 9.52 3.16 10.32
CA LEU A 34 8.79 2.93 9.08
C LEU A 34 8.92 4.09 8.11
N ALA A 35 9.04 3.79 6.82
CA ALA A 35 8.91 4.77 5.76
C ALA A 35 7.64 4.50 4.92
N TYR A 36 7.08 5.58 4.36
CA TYR A 36 6.01 5.51 3.39
C TYR A 36 6.41 6.23 2.10
N VAL A 37 6.41 5.49 1.00
CA VAL A 37 6.61 6.08 -0.34
C VAL A 37 5.26 6.40 -0.94
N ARG A 38 4.99 7.70 -1.11
CA ARG A 38 3.72 8.24 -1.58
C ARG A 38 3.56 8.08 -3.09
N GLY A 39 2.33 8.22 -3.57
CA GLY A 39 2.01 8.37 -4.99
C GLY A 39 2.34 9.77 -5.52
N TYR A 40 1.85 10.09 -6.72
CA TYR A 40 2.01 11.41 -7.29
C TYR A 40 1.06 12.44 -6.67
N GLU A 41 1.48 13.71 -6.68
CA GLU A 41 0.69 14.81 -6.17
C GLU A 41 -0.59 15.01 -7.01
N GLY A 42 -1.73 15.22 -6.31
CA GLY A 42 -3.04 15.36 -6.96
C GLY A 42 -3.78 14.04 -7.18
N PHE A 43 -3.18 12.89 -6.85
CA PHE A 43 -3.92 11.63 -6.85
C PHE A 43 -4.87 11.57 -5.65
N THR A 44 -6.17 11.55 -5.92
CA THR A 44 -7.21 11.63 -4.87
C THR A 44 -7.11 10.52 -3.81
N ALA A 45 -6.54 9.38 -4.15
CA ALA A 45 -6.36 8.26 -3.24
C ALA A 45 -5.07 8.37 -2.39
N ASP A 46 -4.15 9.30 -2.66
CA ASP A 46 -2.89 9.41 -1.92
C ASP A 46 -3.12 9.92 -0.49
N LEU A 47 -3.85 11.01 -0.31
CA LEU A 47 -4.12 11.57 1.02
C LEU A 47 -4.78 10.57 1.98
N PRO A 48 -5.85 9.85 1.62
CA PRO A 48 -6.43 8.84 2.48
C PRO A 48 -5.47 7.70 2.85
N ARG A 49 -4.56 7.31 1.94
CA ARG A 49 -3.54 6.28 2.23
C ARG A 49 -2.52 6.79 3.24
N VAL A 50 -2.02 8.02 3.06
CA VAL A 50 -1.09 8.68 3.99
C VAL A 50 -1.72 8.82 5.37
N GLU A 51 -2.96 9.33 5.46
CA GLU A 51 -3.67 9.44 6.72
C GLU A 51 -3.90 8.09 7.40
N GLY A 52 -4.24 7.05 6.60
CA GLY A 52 -4.38 5.68 7.10
C GLY A 52 -3.07 5.13 7.66
N PHE A 53 -1.95 5.39 6.98
CA PHE A 53 -0.62 5.00 7.42
C PHE A 53 -0.24 5.70 8.74
N ARG A 54 -0.35 7.03 8.80
CA ARG A 54 -0.07 7.81 10.01
C ARG A 54 -0.91 7.36 11.20
N LYS A 55 -2.20 7.15 10.96
CA LYS A 55 -3.12 6.69 12.00
C LYS A 55 -2.73 5.31 12.52
N ALA A 56 -2.43 4.36 11.63
CA ALA A 56 -2.01 3.02 12.03
C ALA A 56 -0.68 3.02 12.81
N CYS A 57 0.29 3.85 12.41
CA CYS A 57 1.53 4.04 13.17
C CYS A 57 1.26 4.59 14.57
N ALA A 58 0.41 5.62 14.70
CA ALA A 58 0.06 6.20 15.99
C ALA A 58 -0.69 5.21 16.89
N GLU A 59 -1.65 4.44 16.35
CA GLU A 59 -2.37 3.39 17.09
C GLU A 59 -1.44 2.26 17.56
N ALA A 60 -0.36 1.98 16.82
CA ALA A 60 0.69 1.04 17.20
C ALA A 60 1.73 1.62 18.17
N GLY A 61 1.58 2.86 18.60
CA GLY A 61 2.51 3.54 19.51
C GLY A 61 3.86 3.91 18.88
N ILE A 62 3.94 4.02 17.55
CA ILE A 62 5.15 4.44 16.85
C ILE A 62 5.24 5.97 16.91
N PRO A 63 6.32 6.55 17.47
CA PRO A 63 6.51 7.99 17.51
C PRO A 63 6.59 8.59 16.10
N ALA A 64 6.10 9.81 15.92
CA ALA A 64 6.17 10.50 14.62
C ALA A 64 7.62 10.70 14.13
N SER A 65 8.60 10.77 15.03
CA SER A 65 10.03 10.82 14.70
C SER A 65 10.55 9.56 13.99
N ASP A 66 9.88 8.44 14.18
CA ASP A 66 10.26 7.13 13.65
C ASP A 66 9.48 6.77 12.37
N VAL A 67 8.72 7.75 11.86
CA VAL A 67 7.91 7.66 10.65
C VAL A 67 8.40 8.66 9.62
N VAL A 68 8.83 8.18 8.47
CA VAL A 68 9.31 9.00 7.37
C VAL A 68 8.39 8.89 6.17
N GLU A 69 8.04 10.00 5.57
CA GLU A 69 7.27 10.04 4.33
C GLU A 69 8.12 10.67 3.23
N VAL A 70 8.14 10.03 2.08
CA VAL A 70 8.86 10.53 0.91
C VAL A 70 7.94 10.51 -0.31
N ARG A 71 8.10 11.49 -1.19
CA ARG A 71 7.34 11.56 -2.43
C ARG A 71 7.87 10.57 -3.44
N GLY A 72 6.97 9.75 -3.99
CA GLY A 72 7.15 9.03 -5.23
C GLY A 72 6.29 9.64 -6.35
N ASP A 73 6.05 8.87 -7.38
CA ASP A 73 5.19 9.24 -8.51
C ASP A 73 4.24 8.11 -8.92
N GLY A 74 4.18 7.05 -8.10
CA GLY A 74 3.37 5.86 -8.38
C GLY A 74 4.00 4.91 -9.40
N GLN A 75 5.20 5.22 -9.92
CA GLN A 75 5.94 4.44 -10.91
C GLN A 75 7.16 3.77 -10.28
N PHE A 76 7.79 2.90 -11.05
CA PHE A 76 8.98 2.15 -10.64
C PHE A 76 10.17 3.08 -10.32
N GLU A 77 10.46 4.02 -11.23
CA GLU A 77 11.57 4.97 -11.09
C GLU A 77 11.38 5.92 -9.91
N GLY A 78 10.14 6.33 -9.65
CA GLY A 78 9.81 7.16 -8.49
C GLY A 78 10.01 6.44 -7.17
N GLY A 79 9.67 5.15 -7.11
CA GLY A 79 9.92 4.30 -5.95
C GLY A 79 11.42 4.07 -5.72
N GLU A 80 12.17 3.79 -6.78
CA GLU A 80 13.62 3.62 -6.74
C GLU A 80 14.31 4.89 -6.24
N ARG A 81 14.01 6.04 -6.85
CA ARG A 81 14.60 7.33 -6.48
C ARG A 81 14.29 7.70 -5.03
N ALA A 82 13.03 7.60 -4.62
CA ALA A 82 12.59 7.97 -3.27
C ALA A 82 13.33 7.19 -2.18
N VAL A 83 13.47 5.88 -2.36
CA VAL A 83 14.17 5.03 -1.38
C VAL A 83 15.69 5.22 -1.45
N ALA A 84 16.26 5.42 -2.63
CA ALA A 84 17.68 5.72 -2.79
C ALA A 84 18.06 7.03 -2.05
N GLU A 85 17.23 8.07 -2.15
CA GLU A 85 17.41 9.33 -1.45
C GLU A 85 17.36 9.16 0.08
N LEU A 86 16.37 8.41 0.60
CA LEU A 86 16.29 8.12 2.04
C LEU A 86 17.55 7.41 2.55
N LEU A 87 18.01 6.42 1.81
CA LEU A 87 19.20 5.64 2.18
C LEU A 87 20.48 6.49 2.13
N ALA A 88 20.61 7.38 1.13
CA ALA A 88 21.74 8.32 1.01
C ALA A 88 21.78 9.34 2.14
N GLN A 89 20.62 9.74 2.66
CA GLN A 89 20.48 10.65 3.81
C GLN A 89 20.72 9.95 5.15
N GLY A 90 21.02 8.64 5.15
CA GLY A 90 21.23 7.86 6.37
C GLY A 90 19.96 7.51 7.13
N CYS A 91 18.80 7.50 6.47
CA CYS A 91 17.55 7.09 7.10
C CYS A 91 17.65 5.66 7.65
N ASP A 92 17.33 5.52 8.95
CA ASP A 92 17.43 4.24 9.68
C ASP A 92 16.08 3.47 9.69
N MET A 93 15.37 3.50 8.57
CA MET A 93 14.15 2.71 8.41
C MET A 93 14.44 1.22 8.36
N THR A 94 13.58 0.43 8.99
CA THR A 94 13.63 -1.05 8.93
C THR A 94 12.55 -1.64 8.04
N ALA A 95 11.53 -0.86 7.69
CA ALA A 95 10.52 -1.27 6.71
C ALA A 95 10.00 -0.08 5.91
N VAL A 96 9.55 -0.36 4.69
CA VAL A 96 8.92 0.61 3.80
C VAL A 96 7.59 0.09 3.28
N VAL A 97 6.56 0.92 3.40
CA VAL A 97 5.25 0.71 2.77
C VAL A 97 5.19 1.61 1.53
N CYS A 98 4.83 1.04 0.41
CA CYS A 98 4.76 1.76 -0.85
C CYS A 98 3.31 1.98 -1.29
N HIS A 99 3.08 3.08 -2.01
CA HIS A 99 1.79 3.47 -2.56
C HIS A 99 1.14 2.35 -3.38
N ASN A 100 1.93 1.64 -4.20
CA ASN A 100 1.52 0.49 -4.99
C ASN A 100 2.68 -0.50 -5.20
N ASP A 101 2.42 -1.63 -5.87
CA ASP A 101 3.42 -2.68 -6.11
C ASP A 101 4.54 -2.23 -7.05
N VAL A 102 4.23 -1.42 -8.07
CA VAL A 102 5.24 -0.93 -9.03
C VAL A 102 6.28 -0.07 -8.31
N THR A 103 5.81 0.84 -7.45
CA THR A 103 6.67 1.65 -6.57
C THR A 103 7.48 0.78 -5.60
N ALA A 104 6.86 -0.28 -5.04
CA ALA A 104 7.53 -1.20 -4.12
C ALA A 104 8.66 -1.98 -4.80
N ILE A 105 8.47 -2.41 -6.05
CA ILE A 105 9.51 -3.11 -6.83
C ILE A 105 10.68 -2.16 -7.10
N GLY A 106 10.42 -0.88 -7.40
CA GLY A 106 11.45 0.14 -7.51
C GLY A 106 12.22 0.36 -6.20
N ALA A 107 11.51 0.43 -5.08
CA ALA A 107 12.09 0.51 -3.73
C ALA A 107 13.02 -0.68 -3.43
N MET A 108 12.60 -1.91 -3.75
CA MET A 108 13.42 -3.12 -3.59
C MET A 108 14.72 -3.04 -4.40
N ARG A 109 14.67 -2.48 -5.61
CA ARG A 109 15.85 -2.26 -6.44
C ARG A 109 16.83 -1.29 -5.77
N ALA A 110 16.35 -0.15 -5.25
CA ALA A 110 17.18 0.83 -4.55
C ALA A 110 17.84 0.24 -3.30
N ILE A 111 17.09 -0.53 -2.50
CA ILE A 111 17.62 -1.24 -1.32
C ILE A 111 18.75 -2.17 -1.73
N ARG A 112 18.55 -2.96 -2.77
CA ARG A 112 19.59 -3.90 -3.27
C ARG A 112 20.82 -3.14 -3.81
N ALA A 113 20.63 -2.08 -4.56
CA ALA A 113 21.71 -1.25 -5.11
C ALA A 113 22.55 -0.60 -4.01
N SER A 114 21.97 -0.33 -2.82
CA SER A 114 22.70 0.16 -1.64
C SER A 114 23.50 -0.92 -0.89
N GLY A 115 23.52 -2.16 -1.37
CA GLY A 115 24.15 -3.30 -0.68
C GLY A 115 23.30 -3.91 0.46
N ARG A 116 22.10 -3.41 0.68
CA ARG A 116 21.17 -3.96 1.68
C ARG A 116 20.32 -5.09 1.07
N ARG A 117 19.70 -5.91 1.91
CA ARG A 117 18.87 -7.05 1.50
C ARG A 117 17.44 -6.88 1.98
N VAL A 118 16.50 -7.32 1.13
CA VAL A 118 15.08 -7.46 1.44
C VAL A 118 14.82 -8.95 1.68
N PRO A 119 14.21 -9.35 2.79
CA PRO A 119 13.72 -8.54 3.89
C PRO A 119 14.73 -8.32 5.03
N GLN A 120 15.92 -8.93 5.02
CA GLN A 120 16.84 -9.07 6.17
C GLN A 120 17.28 -7.73 6.77
N HIS A 121 17.39 -6.68 5.97
CA HIS A 121 17.74 -5.35 6.44
C HIS A 121 16.53 -4.39 6.39
N ILE A 122 15.71 -4.51 5.36
CA ILE A 122 14.53 -3.64 5.17
C ILE A 122 13.40 -4.49 4.59
N SER A 123 12.29 -4.56 5.30
CA SER A 123 11.03 -5.15 4.81
C SER A 123 10.33 -4.21 3.84
N VAL A 124 9.66 -4.76 2.81
CA VAL A 124 8.93 -3.97 1.81
C VAL A 124 7.52 -4.50 1.65
N VAL A 125 6.53 -3.60 1.70
CA VAL A 125 5.12 -3.92 1.46
C VAL A 125 4.59 -3.03 0.33
N GLY A 126 3.93 -3.67 -0.65
CA GLY A 126 3.23 -3.02 -1.75
C GLY A 126 1.71 -2.93 -1.54
N CYS A 127 1.03 -2.51 -2.59
CA CYS A 127 -0.43 -2.50 -2.69
C CYS A 127 -0.84 -2.77 -4.14
N ASP A 128 -1.87 -3.55 -4.36
CA ASP A 128 -2.63 -3.89 -5.57
C ASP A 128 -2.57 -5.36 -5.99
N ASP A 129 -1.61 -6.14 -5.55
CA ASP A 129 -1.38 -7.54 -5.92
C ASP A 129 -1.36 -7.73 -7.44
N ILE A 130 -0.43 -7.03 -8.11
CA ILE A 130 -0.18 -7.23 -9.54
C ILE A 130 0.59 -8.53 -9.76
N ALA A 131 0.51 -9.11 -10.96
CA ALA A 131 1.18 -10.36 -11.28
C ALA A 131 2.70 -10.31 -11.01
N ALA A 132 3.34 -9.18 -11.30
CA ALA A 132 4.77 -8.97 -11.06
C ALA A 132 5.17 -9.10 -9.59
N ALA A 133 4.25 -8.86 -8.63
CA ALA A 133 4.53 -9.01 -7.21
C ALA A 133 4.96 -10.45 -6.83
N SER A 134 4.47 -11.45 -7.56
CA SER A 134 4.86 -12.85 -7.36
C SER A 134 6.08 -13.29 -8.19
N TRP A 135 6.54 -12.49 -9.16
CA TRP A 135 7.65 -12.84 -10.06
C TRP A 135 8.99 -12.26 -9.63
N VAL A 136 8.95 -11.16 -8.87
CA VAL A 136 10.19 -10.54 -8.35
C VAL A 136 10.82 -11.40 -7.25
N VAL A 137 12.14 -11.22 -7.05
CA VAL A 137 12.89 -11.96 -6.01
C VAL A 137 13.53 -10.95 -5.05
N PRO A 138 13.16 -11.01 -3.75
CA PRO A 138 12.13 -11.85 -3.13
C PRO A 138 10.72 -11.47 -3.59
N ALA A 139 9.77 -12.42 -3.52
CA ALA A 139 8.38 -12.16 -3.90
C ALA A 139 7.75 -11.11 -2.97
N LEU A 140 7.00 -10.16 -3.53
CA LEU A 140 6.52 -8.98 -2.83
C LEU A 140 5.26 -9.26 -1.99
N THR A 141 5.36 -9.00 -0.69
CA THR A 141 4.21 -8.87 0.23
C THR A 141 3.41 -7.64 -0.17
N THR A 142 2.09 -7.78 -0.31
CA THR A 142 1.24 -6.71 -0.82
C THR A 142 -0.18 -6.77 -0.28
N VAL A 143 -0.86 -5.64 -0.23
CA VAL A 143 -2.27 -5.57 0.11
C VAL A 143 -3.11 -5.67 -1.16
N ALA A 144 -3.79 -6.80 -1.31
CA ALA A 144 -4.56 -7.14 -2.49
C ALA A 144 -5.96 -6.49 -2.47
N GLN A 145 -6.34 -5.88 -3.59
CA GLN A 145 -7.71 -5.54 -3.90
C GLN A 145 -8.40 -6.76 -4.52
N GLN A 146 -9.62 -7.06 -4.09
CA GLN A 146 -10.39 -8.18 -4.64
C GLN A 146 -11.03 -7.80 -5.99
N LYS A 147 -10.18 -7.55 -7.02
CA LYS A 147 -10.57 -7.00 -8.32
C LYS A 147 -11.64 -7.82 -9.05
N ALA A 148 -11.53 -9.15 -8.98
CA ALA A 148 -12.51 -10.05 -9.60
C ALA A 148 -13.90 -9.90 -8.95
N GLU A 149 -13.94 -9.83 -7.63
CA GLU A 149 -15.19 -9.65 -6.88
C GLU A 149 -15.78 -8.25 -7.15
N MET A 150 -14.93 -7.21 -7.17
CA MET A 150 -15.35 -5.85 -7.54
C MET A 150 -15.98 -5.84 -8.95
N GLY A 151 -15.34 -6.49 -9.92
CA GLY A 151 -15.86 -6.57 -11.29
C GLY A 151 -17.18 -7.34 -11.37
N ARG A 152 -17.28 -8.49 -10.70
CA ARG A 152 -18.51 -9.27 -10.64
C ARG A 152 -19.68 -8.46 -10.08
N MET A 153 -19.49 -7.84 -8.92
CA MET A 153 -20.52 -7.04 -8.26
C MET A 153 -20.93 -5.83 -9.09
N ALA A 154 -19.97 -5.18 -9.77
CA ALA A 154 -20.27 -4.06 -10.67
C ALA A 154 -21.17 -4.49 -11.84
N VAL A 155 -20.86 -5.62 -12.49
CA VAL A 155 -21.66 -6.15 -13.59
C VAL A 155 -23.06 -6.57 -13.13
N GLU A 156 -23.17 -7.26 -12.00
CA GLU A 156 -24.46 -7.67 -11.44
C GLU A 156 -25.36 -6.47 -11.13
N ARG A 157 -24.80 -5.37 -10.59
CA ARG A 157 -25.57 -4.16 -10.32
C ARG A 157 -26.01 -3.44 -11.60
N ILE A 158 -25.14 -3.37 -12.60
CA ILE A 158 -25.49 -2.78 -13.88
C ILE A 158 -26.62 -3.60 -14.53
N ALA A 159 -26.53 -4.93 -14.53
CA ALA A 159 -27.56 -5.80 -15.06
C ALA A 159 -28.91 -5.59 -14.34
N ALA A 160 -28.90 -5.58 -13.01
CA ALA A 160 -30.11 -5.35 -12.22
C ALA A 160 -30.74 -3.97 -12.50
N ALA A 161 -29.93 -2.93 -12.66
CA ALA A 161 -30.42 -1.59 -12.97
C ALA A 161 -30.99 -1.46 -14.39
N LEU A 162 -30.53 -2.28 -15.34
CA LEU A 162 -31.07 -2.35 -16.69
C LEU A 162 -32.39 -3.13 -16.73
N ASP A 163 -32.52 -4.18 -15.90
CA ASP A 163 -33.74 -4.99 -15.83
C ASP A 163 -34.90 -4.28 -15.12
N ASP A 164 -34.60 -3.42 -14.14
CA ASP A 164 -35.60 -2.62 -13.41
C ASP A 164 -35.11 -1.18 -13.18
N PRO A 165 -35.19 -0.30 -14.22
CA PRO A 165 -34.69 1.08 -14.15
C PRO A 165 -35.42 1.95 -13.12
N GLU A 166 -36.72 1.66 -12.85
CA GLU A 166 -37.54 2.45 -11.90
C GLU A 166 -37.19 2.15 -10.45
N ASN A 167 -36.62 0.96 -10.18
CA ASN A 167 -36.24 0.49 -8.84
C ASN A 167 -34.72 0.34 -8.67
N SER A 168 -33.95 1.01 -9.51
CA SER A 168 -32.47 0.96 -9.51
C SER A 168 -31.82 1.51 -8.21
N GLY A 169 -32.65 2.02 -7.29
CA GLY A 169 -32.26 2.38 -5.94
C GLY A 169 -31.29 3.57 -5.83
N GLU A 170 -31.13 4.11 -4.62
CA GLU A 170 -30.04 5.06 -4.34
C GLU A 170 -28.69 4.38 -4.47
N ALA A 171 -27.68 5.13 -4.92
CA ALA A 171 -26.32 4.63 -5.10
C ALA A 171 -25.75 4.10 -3.75
N GLU A 172 -25.84 2.79 -3.53
CA GLU A 172 -25.30 2.15 -2.34
C GLU A 172 -23.78 1.94 -2.50
N THR A 173 -23.03 2.37 -1.49
CA THR A 173 -21.58 2.13 -1.44
C THR A 173 -21.31 0.72 -0.91
N ILE A 174 -20.84 -0.18 -1.78
CA ILE A 174 -20.40 -1.51 -1.37
C ILE A 174 -18.93 -1.46 -0.96
N ARG A 175 -18.63 -2.04 0.19
CA ARG A 175 -17.27 -2.14 0.73
C ARG A 175 -16.77 -3.56 0.61
N ILE A 176 -15.71 -3.75 -0.17
CA ILE A 176 -15.05 -5.05 -0.34
C ILE A 176 -13.74 -5.04 0.47
N PRO A 177 -13.53 -5.95 1.41
CA PRO A 177 -12.35 -5.94 2.26
C PRO A 177 -11.08 -6.18 1.44
N MET A 178 -9.98 -5.51 1.79
CA MET A 178 -8.65 -5.81 1.25
C MET A 178 -8.02 -6.96 2.01
N ILE A 179 -7.08 -7.67 1.39
CA ILE A 179 -6.43 -8.86 1.93
C ILE A 179 -4.92 -8.67 1.86
N LEU A 180 -4.22 -8.84 2.97
CA LEU A 180 -2.76 -8.89 2.96
C LEU A 180 -2.29 -10.24 2.39
N ARG A 181 -1.47 -10.19 1.34
CA ARG A 181 -0.78 -11.32 0.73
C ARG A 181 0.66 -11.32 1.20
N ILE A 182 0.94 -12.10 2.25
CA ILE A 182 2.29 -12.23 2.79
C ILE A 182 3.10 -13.11 1.83
N ARG A 183 4.30 -12.61 1.46
CA ARG A 183 5.30 -13.30 0.62
C ARG A 183 6.69 -13.16 1.28
N GLU A 184 7.73 -13.00 0.48
CA GLU A 184 9.13 -13.07 0.92
C GLU A 184 9.75 -11.71 1.24
N SER A 185 9.11 -10.60 0.86
CA SER A 185 9.68 -9.25 1.02
C SER A 185 9.54 -8.66 2.42
N THR A 186 8.92 -9.38 3.35
CA THR A 186 8.81 -9.00 4.76
C THR A 186 9.36 -10.09 5.67
N GLY A 187 9.98 -9.70 6.78
CA GLY A 187 10.57 -10.58 7.80
C GLY A 187 10.70 -9.86 9.12
N PRO A 188 11.23 -10.51 10.17
CA PRO A 188 11.45 -9.89 11.48
C PRO A 188 12.29 -8.62 11.38
N ALA A 189 12.00 -7.64 12.23
CA ALA A 189 12.80 -6.42 12.29
C ALA A 189 14.26 -6.74 12.62
N PRO A 190 15.24 -6.06 11.99
CA PRO A 190 16.65 -6.28 12.32
C PRO A 190 16.93 -6.10 13.82
N GLY A 191 17.59 -7.08 14.44
CA GLY A 191 17.89 -7.09 15.88
C GLY A 191 16.82 -7.72 16.77
N GLU A 192 15.67 -8.12 16.25
CA GLU A 192 14.69 -8.95 16.97
C GLU A 192 14.89 -10.44 16.63
N PRO A 193 14.85 -11.36 17.64
CA PRO A 193 14.86 -12.78 17.36
C PRO A 193 13.60 -13.18 16.57
N ALA A 194 13.75 -14.13 15.64
CA ALA A 194 12.62 -14.72 14.96
C ALA A 194 11.67 -15.32 16.03
N ARG A 195 10.38 -14.97 15.97
CA ARG A 195 9.37 -15.65 16.80
C ARG A 195 9.19 -17.07 16.24
N GLU A 196 9.42 -18.08 17.10
CA GLU A 196 9.16 -19.49 16.81
C GLU A 196 7.66 -19.77 16.59
#